data_0416ba6c32b54148e6d1f1ac168ab793
#
_entry.id   0416ba6c32b54148e6d1f1ac168ab793
#
_cell.length_a   1.000
_cell.length_b   1.000
_cell.length_c   1.000
_cell.angle_alpha   90.00
_cell.angle_beta   90.00
_cell.angle_gamma   90.00
#
_symmetry.space_group_name_H-M   'P 1'
#
loop_
_entity.id
_entity.type
_entity.pdbx_description
1 polymer ?
#
loop_
_entity_poly.entity_id
_entity_poly.type
_entity_poly.pdbx_seq_one_letter_code
_entity_poly.pdbx_strand_id
1 'polypeptide(L)'
;MVAVVVLLALAGGGAYWFLGRSDDPVAPAAAPTGSAGVGQPSADVTAPAEPVPSAAAPESSADPRFVKVGQCVRNDGAAGGKPKLLISGCTAKSYEVLRRIDGATSGERDAEAKCAKVEGYTNWYFFDSELDTLDFVLCLKQR
;
A
#
# COMPACT_ATOMS: atom_id res chain seq x y z
N MET A 1 31.80 -32.62 -15.47
CA MET A 1 31.39 -31.69 -16.54
C MET A 1 30.20 -30.79 -16.19
N VAL A 2 29.48 -31.02 -15.13
CA VAL A 2 28.28 -30.19 -14.73
C VAL A 2 28.68 -28.87 -14.02
N ALA A 3 29.85 -28.85 -13.35
CA ALA A 3 30.28 -27.66 -12.58
C ALA A 3 30.80 -26.48 -13.44
N VAL A 4 31.18 -26.71 -14.69
CA VAL A 4 31.71 -25.65 -15.57
C VAL A 4 30.62 -24.87 -16.27
N VAL A 5 29.43 -25.47 -16.46
CA VAL A 5 28.29 -24.83 -17.13
C VAL A 5 27.60 -23.81 -16.21
N VAL A 6 27.62 -24.01 -14.89
CA VAL A 6 26.98 -23.11 -13.91
C VAL A 6 27.80 -21.81 -13.74
N LEU A 7 29.10 -21.83 -13.89
CA LEU A 7 29.95 -20.63 -13.73
C LEU A 7 29.86 -19.66 -14.91
N LEU A 8 29.52 -20.12 -16.11
CA LEU A 8 29.36 -19.25 -17.28
C LEU A 8 28.02 -18.53 -17.34
N ALA A 9 27.00 -19.03 -16.63
CA ALA A 9 25.68 -18.39 -16.57
C ALA A 9 25.66 -17.18 -15.61
N LEU A 10 26.57 -17.08 -14.64
CA LEU A 10 26.64 -15.99 -13.69
C LEU A 10 27.47 -14.78 -14.17
N ALA A 11 28.30 -14.94 -15.19
CA ALA A 11 29.12 -13.85 -15.72
C ALA A 11 28.43 -13.01 -16.82
N GLY A 12 27.34 -13.51 -17.44
CA GLY A 12 26.64 -12.84 -18.55
C GLY A 12 25.48 -11.93 -18.16
N GLY A 13 24.96 -12.02 -16.95
CA GLY A 13 23.73 -11.30 -16.52
C GLY A 13 23.93 -9.88 -16.02
N GLY A 14 25.15 -9.49 -15.68
CA GLY A 14 25.43 -8.21 -15.01
C GLY A 14 25.53 -6.97 -15.92
N ALA A 15 25.79 -7.16 -17.21
CA ALA A 15 26.11 -6.04 -18.12
C ALA A 15 24.85 -5.41 -18.78
N TYR A 16 23.71 -6.08 -18.77
CA TYR A 16 22.51 -5.61 -19.47
C TYR A 16 21.69 -4.58 -18.69
N TRP A 17 21.93 -4.44 -17.38
CA TRP A 17 21.17 -3.55 -16.51
C TRP A 17 21.70 -2.11 -16.43
N PHE A 18 22.93 -1.87 -16.91
CA PHE A 18 23.59 -0.57 -16.74
C PHE A 18 23.44 0.39 -17.93
N LEU A 19 22.95 -0.07 -19.10
CA LEU A 19 22.88 0.72 -20.33
C LEU A 19 21.49 1.27 -20.68
N GLY A 20 20.48 1.04 -19.81
CA GLY A 20 19.08 1.41 -20.10
C GLY A 20 18.54 2.64 -19.34
N ARG A 21 19.39 3.44 -18.68
CA ARG A 21 18.91 4.69 -18.07
C ARG A 21 19.15 5.86 -19.02
N SER A 22 18.14 6.21 -19.77
CA SER A 22 18.05 7.48 -20.47
C SER A 22 17.56 8.54 -19.47
N ASP A 23 18.43 9.50 -19.16
CA ASP A 23 18.06 10.71 -18.42
C ASP A 23 17.27 11.62 -19.35
N ASP A 24 15.98 11.77 -19.11
CA ASP A 24 15.17 12.82 -19.75
C ASP A 24 15.36 14.14 -18.97
N PRO A 25 15.74 15.23 -19.66
CA PRO A 25 15.88 16.53 -19.00
C PRO A 25 14.51 17.16 -18.70
N VAL A 26 14.26 17.45 -17.43
CA VAL A 26 13.09 18.20 -16.96
C VAL A 26 13.21 19.64 -17.40
N ALA A 27 12.30 20.11 -18.24
CA ALA A 27 12.15 21.51 -18.62
C ALA A 27 11.51 22.32 -17.47
N PRO A 28 11.99 23.56 -17.19
CA PRO A 28 11.39 24.40 -16.16
C PRO A 28 10.07 25.01 -16.64
N ALA A 29 9.00 24.80 -15.89
CA ALA A 29 7.70 25.42 -16.13
C ALA A 29 7.72 26.89 -15.72
N ALA A 30 7.34 27.74 -16.64
CA ALA A 30 7.20 29.18 -16.44
C ALA A 30 5.99 29.51 -15.55
N ALA A 31 6.18 30.45 -14.61
CA ALA A 31 5.12 31.00 -13.79
C ALA A 31 4.25 31.98 -14.59
N PRO A 32 2.92 31.97 -14.43
CA PRO A 32 2.08 33.07 -14.91
C PRO A 32 1.92 34.14 -13.83
N THR A 33 2.41 35.32 -14.15
CA THR A 33 2.09 36.59 -13.49
C THR A 33 0.69 37.01 -13.99
N GLY A 34 -0.26 37.19 -13.10
CA GLY A 34 -1.60 37.64 -13.46
C GLY A 34 -2.18 38.62 -12.44
N SER A 35 -2.36 39.82 -12.89
CA SER A 35 -2.80 41.07 -12.27
C SER A 35 -4.11 41.03 -11.50
N ALA A 36 -4.17 41.93 -10.53
CA ALA A 36 -5.34 42.36 -9.77
C ALA A 36 -6.49 42.86 -10.65
N GLY A 37 -7.71 42.51 -10.25
CA GLY A 37 -8.95 43.09 -10.73
C GLY A 37 -9.94 43.25 -9.58
N VAL A 38 -10.17 44.49 -9.20
CA VAL A 38 -11.16 44.95 -8.22
C VAL A 38 -12.55 44.93 -8.87
N GLY A 39 -13.56 44.43 -8.15
CA GLY A 39 -14.95 44.57 -8.57
C GLY A 39 -15.93 43.71 -7.79
N GLN A 40 -16.48 44.28 -6.71
CA GLN A 40 -17.70 43.77 -6.07
C GLN A 40 -18.92 44.40 -6.78
N PRO A 41 -20.03 43.69 -7.00
CA PRO A 41 -21.14 43.89 -6.10
C PRO A 41 -21.92 42.61 -5.72
N SER A 42 -22.55 42.69 -4.56
CA SER A 42 -23.49 41.78 -3.95
C SER A 42 -24.68 41.42 -4.86
N ALA A 43 -25.01 40.12 -4.89
CA ALA A 43 -26.34 39.66 -5.15
C ALA A 43 -26.59 38.38 -4.35
N ASP A 44 -27.47 38.51 -3.40
CA ASP A 44 -28.16 37.50 -2.61
C ASP A 44 -28.92 36.56 -3.56
N VAL A 45 -28.49 35.28 -3.67
CA VAL A 45 -29.29 34.21 -4.23
C VAL A 45 -29.16 32.99 -3.33
N THR A 46 -30.11 32.77 -2.48
CA THR A 46 -30.37 31.54 -1.75
C THR A 46 -30.65 30.42 -2.76
N ALA A 47 -29.68 29.65 -3.14
CA ALA A 47 -29.84 28.39 -3.86
C ALA A 47 -29.79 27.23 -2.85
N PRO A 48 -30.63 26.18 -2.96
CA PRO A 48 -30.54 24.99 -2.13
C PRO A 48 -29.18 24.33 -2.36
N ALA A 49 -28.44 24.04 -1.28
CA ALA A 49 -27.18 23.34 -1.34
C ALA A 49 -27.42 21.92 -1.89
N GLU A 50 -27.02 21.70 -3.13
CA GLU A 50 -26.84 20.33 -3.64
C GLU A 50 -25.81 19.59 -2.78
N PRO A 51 -26.04 18.31 -2.45
CA PRO A 51 -25.05 17.55 -1.68
C PRO A 51 -23.76 17.47 -2.51
N VAL A 52 -22.72 18.17 -2.07
CA VAL A 52 -21.37 18.04 -2.60
C VAL A 52 -20.99 16.57 -2.50
N PRO A 53 -20.58 15.91 -3.61
CA PRO A 53 -20.09 14.55 -3.54
C PRO A 53 -18.91 14.53 -2.56
N SER A 54 -19.03 13.68 -1.54
CA SER A 54 -17.99 13.50 -0.52
C SER A 54 -16.70 13.19 -1.25
N ALA A 55 -15.70 14.05 -1.14
CA ALA A 55 -14.39 13.83 -1.74
C ALA A 55 -13.89 12.45 -1.35
N ALA A 56 -13.42 11.66 -2.32
CA ALA A 56 -12.85 10.34 -2.06
C ALA A 56 -11.80 10.49 -0.97
N ALA A 57 -11.91 9.67 0.08
CA ALA A 57 -10.96 9.69 1.18
C ALA A 57 -9.54 9.52 0.62
N PRO A 58 -8.55 10.27 1.11
CA PRO A 58 -7.18 10.20 0.61
C PRO A 58 -6.66 8.76 0.68
N GLU A 59 -5.83 8.36 -0.27
CA GLU A 59 -5.28 6.98 -0.38
C GLU A 59 -4.65 6.46 0.92
N SER A 60 -4.18 7.35 1.78
CA SER A 60 -3.68 7.02 3.12
C SER A 60 -4.71 6.32 4.01
N SER A 61 -6.01 6.50 3.76
CA SER A 61 -7.07 5.84 4.53
C SER A 61 -7.24 4.36 4.19
N ALA A 62 -6.72 3.90 3.05
CA ALA A 62 -6.74 2.50 2.64
C ALA A 62 -5.48 1.72 3.07
N ASP A 63 -4.48 2.37 3.64
CA ASP A 63 -3.20 1.76 4.02
C ASP A 63 -3.40 0.78 5.20
N PRO A 64 -2.91 -0.47 5.09
CA PRO A 64 -3.05 -1.49 6.12
C PRO A 64 -2.36 -1.14 7.45
N ARG A 65 -1.44 -0.17 7.45
CA ARG A 65 -0.82 0.34 8.69
C ARG A 65 -1.84 0.95 9.66
N PHE A 66 -2.97 1.42 9.15
CA PHE A 66 -4.05 2.02 9.96
C PHE A 66 -5.24 1.09 10.21
N VAL A 67 -5.16 -0.17 9.74
CA VAL A 67 -6.24 -1.12 9.94
C VAL A 67 -6.44 -1.46 11.42
N LYS A 68 -7.69 -1.58 11.82
CA LYS A 68 -8.10 -1.97 13.18
C LYS A 68 -8.70 -3.37 13.19
N VAL A 69 -8.68 -3.99 14.35
CA VAL A 69 -9.42 -5.26 14.58
C VAL A 69 -10.89 -5.08 14.23
N GLY A 70 -11.47 -6.07 13.55
CA GLY A 70 -12.84 -6.05 13.04
C GLY A 70 -13.02 -5.37 11.69
N GLN A 71 -12.02 -4.65 11.18
CA GLN A 71 -12.04 -4.15 9.80
C GLN A 71 -11.59 -5.24 8.83
N CYS A 72 -11.87 -5.03 7.55
CA CYS A 72 -11.45 -5.94 6.50
C CYS A 72 -10.38 -5.33 5.60
N VAL A 73 -9.55 -6.22 5.06
CA VAL A 73 -8.53 -5.92 4.06
C VAL A 73 -8.72 -6.82 2.85
N ARG A 74 -8.29 -6.36 1.69
CA ARG A 74 -8.18 -7.18 0.49
C ARG A 74 -6.74 -7.19 -0.01
N ASN A 75 -6.37 -8.24 -0.70
CA ASN A 75 -5.08 -8.30 -1.39
C ASN A 75 -5.23 -7.68 -2.78
N ASP A 76 -4.48 -6.60 -3.03
CA ASP A 76 -4.40 -5.88 -4.31
C ASP A 76 -3.06 -6.18 -5.03
N GLY A 77 -2.25 -7.08 -4.48
CA GLY A 77 -0.99 -7.51 -5.08
C GLY A 77 -1.20 -8.45 -6.26
N ALA A 78 -0.24 -8.48 -7.17
CA ALA A 78 -0.23 -9.42 -8.30
C ALA A 78 -0.20 -10.87 -7.81
N ALA A 79 -0.84 -11.77 -8.56
CA ALA A 79 -0.82 -13.19 -8.26
C ALA A 79 0.63 -13.72 -8.25
N GLY A 80 1.01 -14.43 -7.17
CA GLY A 80 2.37 -14.95 -6.98
C GLY A 80 3.41 -13.94 -6.52
N GLY A 81 3.04 -12.66 -6.37
CA GLY A 81 3.90 -11.61 -5.81
C GLY A 81 3.75 -11.46 -4.29
N LYS A 82 4.47 -10.50 -3.73
CA LYS A 82 4.28 -10.11 -2.33
C LYS A 82 2.85 -9.57 -2.14
N PRO A 83 2.12 -9.98 -1.10
CA PRO A 83 0.79 -9.46 -0.85
C PRO A 83 0.83 -7.96 -0.57
N LYS A 84 -0.06 -7.22 -1.23
CA LYS A 84 -0.30 -5.79 -0.98
C LYS A 84 -1.70 -5.64 -0.42
N LEU A 85 -1.82 -5.44 0.88
CA LEU A 85 -3.11 -5.28 1.52
C LEU A 85 -3.61 -3.84 1.42
N LEU A 86 -4.92 -3.69 1.27
CA LEU A 86 -5.64 -2.42 1.37
C LEU A 86 -6.84 -2.59 2.28
N ILE A 87 -7.13 -1.60 3.12
CA ILE A 87 -8.36 -1.56 3.90
C ILE A 87 -9.55 -1.51 2.95
N SER A 88 -10.55 -2.35 3.17
CA SER A 88 -11.70 -2.50 2.29
C SER A 88 -12.97 -2.83 3.08
N GLY A 89 -14.11 -2.83 2.39
CA GLY A 89 -15.34 -3.39 2.96
C GLY A 89 -15.21 -4.90 3.20
N CYS A 90 -15.97 -5.41 4.17
CA CYS A 90 -16.03 -6.83 4.50
C CYS A 90 -16.92 -7.59 3.49
N THR A 91 -16.43 -7.77 2.28
CA THR A 91 -17.12 -8.46 1.18
C THR A 91 -16.52 -9.86 0.95
N ALA A 92 -17.11 -10.65 0.07
CA ALA A 92 -16.54 -11.93 -0.36
C ALA A 92 -15.11 -11.72 -0.89
N LYS A 93 -14.18 -12.63 -0.56
CA LYS A 93 -12.76 -12.59 -0.88
C LYS A 93 -11.96 -11.49 -0.15
N SER A 94 -12.55 -10.84 0.85
CA SER A 94 -11.81 -10.02 1.80
C SER A 94 -11.34 -10.85 3.00
N TYR A 95 -10.53 -10.25 3.85
CA TYR A 95 -10.03 -10.85 5.07
C TYR A 95 -10.37 -9.92 6.24
N GLU A 96 -11.05 -10.44 7.24
CA GLU A 96 -11.31 -9.74 8.48
C GLU A 96 -10.08 -9.79 9.39
N VAL A 97 -9.71 -8.67 9.99
CA VAL A 97 -8.63 -8.59 10.96
C VAL A 97 -9.14 -9.04 12.32
N LEU A 98 -8.75 -10.25 12.74
CA LEU A 98 -9.11 -10.80 14.05
C LEU A 98 -8.21 -10.24 15.17
N ARG A 99 -6.93 -10.03 14.85
CA ARG A 99 -5.95 -9.48 15.78
C ARG A 99 -4.87 -8.71 15.03
N ARG A 100 -4.41 -7.62 15.64
CA ARG A 100 -3.21 -6.87 15.26
C ARG A 100 -2.19 -6.97 16.39
N ILE A 101 -0.95 -7.26 16.04
CA ILE A 101 0.18 -7.38 16.97
C ILE A 101 1.25 -6.43 16.44
N ASP A 102 1.44 -5.32 17.14
CA ASP A 102 2.44 -4.31 16.77
C ASP A 102 3.82 -4.69 17.32
N GLY A 103 4.87 -4.31 16.62
CA GLY A 103 6.27 -4.56 16.94
C GLY A 103 6.96 -5.53 15.98
N ALA A 104 8.28 -5.57 16.08
CA ALA A 104 9.16 -6.33 15.21
C ALA A 104 8.74 -7.78 15.00
N THR A 105 8.92 -8.26 13.79
CA THR A 105 8.73 -9.66 13.43
C THR A 105 9.97 -10.18 12.73
N SER A 106 10.37 -11.41 13.05
CA SER A 106 11.50 -12.08 12.41
C SER A 106 11.12 -12.77 11.10
N GLY A 107 9.98 -12.40 10.52
CA GLY A 107 9.48 -12.89 9.24
C GLY A 107 8.31 -13.85 9.35
N GLU A 108 8.09 -14.62 8.29
CA GLU A 108 6.89 -15.45 8.08
C GLU A 108 6.58 -16.41 9.23
N ARG A 109 7.60 -17.15 9.70
CA ARG A 109 7.41 -18.15 10.77
C ARG A 109 7.00 -17.53 12.09
N ASP A 110 7.52 -16.35 12.39
CA ASP A 110 7.16 -15.62 13.62
C ASP A 110 5.74 -15.06 13.51
N ALA A 111 5.38 -14.51 12.35
CA ALA A 111 4.03 -14.02 12.07
C ALA A 111 2.99 -15.14 12.19
N GLU A 112 3.27 -16.31 11.61
CA GLU A 112 2.41 -17.49 11.71
C GLU A 112 2.28 -17.95 13.17
N ALA A 113 3.40 -18.06 13.91
CA ALA A 113 3.39 -18.47 15.31
C ALA A 113 2.61 -17.50 16.21
N LYS A 114 2.68 -16.20 15.94
CA LYS A 114 1.90 -15.18 16.65
C LYS A 114 0.40 -15.36 16.40
N CYS A 115 0.00 -15.70 15.16
CA CYS A 115 -1.40 -15.90 14.79
C CYS A 115 -1.96 -17.28 15.19
N ALA A 116 -1.11 -18.30 15.36
CA ALA A 116 -1.54 -19.65 15.74
C ALA A 116 -2.36 -19.71 17.05
N LYS A 117 -2.22 -18.68 17.91
CA LYS A 117 -2.95 -18.55 19.18
C LYS A 117 -4.29 -17.79 19.03
N VAL A 118 -4.63 -17.34 17.83
CA VAL A 118 -5.85 -16.56 17.55
C VAL A 118 -6.89 -17.52 16.98
N GLU A 119 -7.99 -17.67 17.69
CA GLU A 119 -9.07 -18.57 17.27
C GLU A 119 -9.69 -18.10 15.94
N GLY A 120 -9.87 -19.03 15.02
CA GLY A 120 -10.54 -18.81 13.74
C GLY A 120 -9.70 -18.07 12.69
N TYR A 121 -8.41 -17.84 12.92
CA TYR A 121 -7.56 -17.30 11.87
C TYR A 121 -7.39 -18.32 10.72
N THR A 122 -7.31 -17.80 9.51
CA THR A 122 -7.07 -18.61 8.30
C THR A 122 -5.82 -18.19 7.56
N ASN A 123 -5.40 -16.94 7.74
CA ASN A 123 -4.28 -16.32 7.06
C ASN A 123 -3.57 -15.35 8.01
N TRP A 124 -2.35 -15.04 7.69
CA TRP A 124 -1.57 -14.01 8.38
C TRP A 124 -0.93 -13.06 7.35
N TYR A 125 -0.62 -11.88 7.80
CA TYR A 125 0.15 -10.88 7.05
C TYR A 125 1.08 -10.18 8.02
N PHE A 126 2.28 -9.86 7.57
CA PHE A 126 3.18 -9.00 8.35
C PHE A 126 3.71 -7.87 7.47
N PHE A 127 3.90 -6.74 8.10
CA PHE A 127 4.58 -5.59 7.56
C PHE A 127 5.93 -5.49 8.26
N ASP A 128 6.98 -5.43 7.47
CA ASP A 128 8.37 -5.37 7.90
C ASP A 128 8.99 -4.14 7.24
N SER A 129 9.47 -3.21 8.03
CA SER A 129 10.05 -1.94 7.60
C SER A 129 11.43 -1.77 8.23
N GLU A 130 12.18 -0.78 7.77
CA GLU A 130 13.47 -0.42 8.39
C GLU A 130 13.32 0.12 9.83
N LEU A 131 12.10 0.44 10.23
CA LEU A 131 11.76 0.93 11.57
C LEU A 131 10.91 -0.12 12.28
N ASP A 132 11.51 -0.95 13.10
CA ASP A 132 10.86 -2.03 13.87
C ASP A 132 9.61 -1.57 14.65
N THR A 133 9.55 -0.29 15.02
CA THR A 133 8.40 0.31 15.72
C THR A 133 7.16 0.45 14.86
N LEU A 134 7.30 0.38 13.54
CA LEU A 134 6.19 0.44 12.58
C LEU A 134 5.75 -0.95 12.10
N ASP A 135 6.47 -1.99 12.50
CA ASP A 135 6.16 -3.34 12.12
C ASP A 135 4.91 -3.86 12.83
N PHE A 136 4.19 -4.74 12.17
CA PHE A 136 3.03 -5.37 12.74
C PHE A 136 2.69 -6.69 12.04
N VAL A 137 1.97 -7.52 12.76
CA VAL A 137 1.36 -8.75 12.24
C VAL A 137 -0.16 -8.64 12.32
N LEU A 138 -0.84 -9.03 11.26
CA LEU A 138 -2.30 -9.17 11.21
C LEU A 138 -2.66 -10.65 11.14
N CYS A 139 -3.51 -11.09 12.07
CA CYS A 139 -4.13 -12.40 12.01
C CYS A 139 -5.50 -12.24 11.37
N LEU A 140 -5.71 -12.94 10.27
CA LEU A 140 -6.77 -12.70 9.32
C LEU A 140 -7.72 -13.90 9.22
N LYS A 141 -8.99 -13.63 8.98
CA LYS A 141 -10.00 -14.63 8.66
C LYS A 141 -10.57 -14.33 7.28
N GLN A 142 -10.50 -15.30 6.38
CA GLN A 142 -11.11 -15.19 5.06
C GLN A 142 -12.63 -15.13 5.17
N ARG A 143 -13.24 -14.22 4.40
CA ARG A 143 -14.70 -14.01 4.32
C ARG A 143 -15.29 -14.66 3.07
#